data_24535f3d5ed82c19a7ef51cda1115e69
#
_entry.id   24535f3d5ed82c19a7ef51cda1115e69
#
_cell.length_a   1.000
_cell.length_b   1.000
_cell.length_c   1.000
_cell.angle_alpha   90.00
_cell.angle_beta   90.00
_cell.angle_gamma   90.00
#
_symmetry.space_group_name_H-M   'P 1'
#
loop_
_entity.id
_entity.type
_entity.pdbx_description
1 polymer ?
#
loop_
_entity_poly.entity_id
_entity_poly.type
_entity_poly.pdbx_seq_one_letter_code
_entity_poly.pdbx_strand_id
1 'polypeptide(L)'
;MIQSLRKILAVAVLAVPFAANATIFQFTASLNGVNENPGSANQGFGSASLKYFDQGTASLADDRFAFVLSAISLGGVATAYHIHGAASFAENAPVRIALDAAPFVTLTNAGGTLVVIGNNVVAPVLIAATPVTGVNAGHPAMSFLQMLQSGLAYVNVHTTAQPGGAIRGQLIQVAAIVPEPEAYGMMLVGLALMGVVVRRRKQT
;
A
#
# COMPACT_ATOMS: atom_id res chain seq x y z
N MET A 1 -17.39 -25.00 67.61
CA MET A 1 -18.11 -24.42 66.42
C MET A 1 -17.17 -23.56 65.66
N ILE A 2 -16.54 -24.13 64.67
CA ILE A 2 -15.51 -23.46 63.87
C ILE A 2 -16.15 -23.16 62.49
N GLN A 3 -16.44 -21.89 62.23
CA GLN A 3 -16.90 -21.44 60.88
C GLN A 3 -15.70 -21.25 59.99
N SER A 4 -15.58 -22.10 59.00
CA SER A 4 -14.59 -21.97 57.92
C SER A 4 -15.04 -20.90 56.90
N LEU A 5 -14.35 -19.77 56.91
CA LEU A 5 -14.54 -18.69 55.94
C LEU A 5 -13.93 -19.10 54.58
N ARG A 6 -14.76 -19.56 53.64
CA ARG A 6 -14.34 -19.80 52.25
C ARG A 6 -14.11 -18.46 51.56
N LYS A 7 -12.85 -18.11 51.33
CA LYS A 7 -12.45 -16.97 50.47
C LYS A 7 -12.69 -17.37 49.02
N ILE A 8 -13.75 -16.85 48.43
CA ILE A 8 -13.98 -16.94 46.96
C ILE A 8 -13.04 -15.95 46.32
N LEU A 9 -12.03 -16.48 45.64
CA LEU A 9 -11.12 -15.68 44.79
C LEU A 9 -11.86 -15.44 43.46
N ALA A 10 -12.43 -14.25 43.27
CA ALA A 10 -12.99 -13.83 42.01
C ALA A 10 -11.83 -13.48 41.06
N VAL A 11 -11.58 -14.32 40.08
CA VAL A 11 -10.67 -14.02 38.96
C VAL A 11 -11.42 -13.09 38.02
N ALA A 12 -11.14 -11.80 38.08
CA ALA A 12 -11.59 -10.86 37.08
C ALA A 12 -10.77 -11.09 35.78
N VAL A 13 -11.39 -11.75 34.81
CA VAL A 13 -10.84 -11.81 33.46
C VAL A 13 -10.94 -10.40 32.87
N LEU A 14 -9.83 -9.66 32.86
CA LEU A 14 -9.73 -8.42 32.12
C LEU A 14 -9.82 -8.79 30.63
N ALA A 15 -10.98 -8.57 30.01
CA ALA A 15 -11.10 -8.54 28.56
C ALA A 15 -10.32 -7.32 28.07
N VAL A 16 -9.07 -7.53 27.66
CA VAL A 16 -8.30 -6.51 26.96
C VAL A 16 -8.96 -6.36 25.59
N PRO A 17 -9.54 -5.20 25.26
CA PRO A 17 -10.05 -5.00 23.92
C PRO A 17 -8.84 -5.13 22.98
N PHE A 18 -8.88 -6.08 22.06
CA PHE A 18 -7.97 -6.08 20.91
C PHE A 18 -8.32 -4.84 20.12
N ALA A 19 -7.54 -3.78 20.29
CA ALA A 19 -7.58 -2.67 19.37
C ALA A 19 -7.19 -3.23 18.00
N ALA A 20 -8.09 -3.17 17.02
CA ALA A 20 -7.75 -3.47 15.64
C ALA A 20 -6.63 -2.49 15.25
N ASN A 21 -5.44 -3.03 15.01
CA ASN A 21 -4.29 -2.20 14.64
C ASN A 21 -4.41 -1.88 13.15
N ALA A 22 -4.40 -0.60 12.82
CA ALA A 22 -4.27 -0.14 11.45
C ALA A 22 -2.99 -0.75 10.84
N THR A 23 -3.13 -1.37 9.66
CA THR A 23 -2.01 -1.99 8.96
C THR A 23 -1.58 -1.09 7.81
N ILE A 24 -0.27 -0.93 7.62
CA ILE A 24 0.29 -0.17 6.50
C ILE A 24 0.89 -1.16 5.52
N PHE A 25 0.34 -1.17 4.29
CA PHE A 25 0.92 -1.91 3.17
C PHE A 25 1.70 -0.94 2.29
N GLN A 26 2.89 -1.34 1.85
CA GLN A 26 3.73 -0.53 0.97
C GLN A 26 3.92 -1.22 -0.37
N PHE A 27 3.83 -0.44 -1.44
CA PHE A 27 4.01 -0.90 -2.81
C PHE A 27 4.96 0.05 -3.52
N THR A 28 5.80 -0.50 -4.41
CA THR A 28 6.70 0.29 -5.26
C THR A 28 6.61 -0.17 -6.70
N ALA A 29 6.90 0.73 -7.63
CA ALA A 29 6.99 0.42 -9.03
C ALA A 29 8.24 1.09 -9.62
N SER A 30 8.95 0.37 -10.49
CA SER A 30 9.96 0.92 -11.40
C SER A 30 9.35 1.05 -12.78
N LEU A 31 9.31 2.27 -13.32
CA LEU A 31 8.68 2.56 -14.60
C LEU A 31 9.73 2.74 -15.69
N ASN A 32 9.50 2.12 -16.85
CA ASN A 32 10.28 2.32 -18.07
C ASN A 32 9.44 1.96 -19.29
N GLY A 33 9.93 2.28 -20.50
CA GLY A 33 9.21 2.01 -21.76
C GLY A 33 9.12 0.52 -22.10
N VAL A 34 10.12 -0.29 -21.69
CA VAL A 34 10.12 -1.74 -21.96
C VAL A 34 8.98 -2.47 -21.24
N ASN A 35 8.53 -1.91 -20.12
CA ASN A 35 7.43 -2.47 -19.34
C ASN A 35 6.04 -2.20 -19.93
N GLU A 36 5.93 -1.37 -20.98
CA GLU A 36 4.68 -1.19 -21.71
C GLU A 36 4.28 -2.46 -22.47
N ASN A 37 3.00 -2.61 -22.73
CA ASN A 37 2.50 -3.74 -23.52
C ASN A 37 1.60 -3.26 -24.66
N PRO A 38 2.06 -3.31 -25.95
CA PRO A 38 3.44 -3.65 -26.32
C PRO A 38 4.46 -2.61 -25.82
N GLY A 39 5.73 -2.99 -25.76
CA GLY A 39 6.83 -2.13 -25.30
C GLY A 39 6.85 -0.78 -26.02
N SER A 40 7.24 0.25 -25.31
CA SER A 40 7.40 1.62 -25.82
C SER A 40 8.87 1.94 -26.13
N ALA A 41 9.12 2.71 -27.19
CA ALA A 41 10.45 3.21 -27.51
C ALA A 41 10.89 4.40 -26.63
N ASN A 42 10.06 4.83 -25.67
CA ASN A 42 10.39 5.92 -24.76
C ASN A 42 11.59 5.55 -23.87
N GLN A 43 12.55 6.46 -23.75
CA GLN A 43 13.75 6.28 -22.93
C GLN A 43 13.57 6.84 -21.51
N GLY A 44 12.36 7.32 -21.18
CA GLY A 44 12.01 7.78 -19.85
C GLY A 44 12.03 6.64 -18.84
N PHE A 45 12.27 7.00 -17.61
CA PHE A 45 12.19 6.10 -16.48
C PHE A 45 11.65 6.84 -15.25
N GLY A 46 11.14 6.07 -14.31
CA GLY A 46 10.54 6.63 -13.11
C GLY A 46 10.38 5.62 -11.99
N SER A 47 9.88 6.12 -10.88
CA SER A 47 9.47 5.29 -9.75
C SER A 47 8.14 5.78 -9.20
N ALA A 48 7.35 4.85 -8.69
CA ALA A 48 6.18 5.17 -7.90
C ALA A 48 6.24 4.46 -6.56
N SER A 49 5.67 5.08 -5.54
CA SER A 49 5.44 4.45 -4.25
C SER A 49 4.01 4.72 -3.78
N LEU A 50 3.38 3.70 -3.23
CA LEU A 50 2.04 3.76 -2.67
C LEU A 50 2.07 3.18 -1.26
N LYS A 51 1.55 3.94 -0.28
CA LYS A 51 1.30 3.45 1.08
C LYS A 51 -0.21 3.37 1.28
N TYR A 52 -0.71 2.17 1.48
CA TYR A 52 -2.11 1.93 1.80
C TYR A 52 -2.27 1.82 3.31
N PHE A 53 -3.21 2.55 3.86
CA PHE A 53 -3.54 2.60 5.28
C PHE A 53 -4.89 1.90 5.47
N ASP A 54 -4.85 0.65 5.88
CA ASP A 54 -5.99 -0.06 6.43
C ASP A 54 -6.24 0.50 7.84
N GLN A 55 -7.39 1.11 8.03
CA GLN A 55 -7.75 1.76 9.31
C GLN A 55 -8.05 0.77 10.43
N GLY A 56 -7.90 -0.54 10.18
CA GLY A 56 -8.17 -1.60 11.16
C GLY A 56 -9.65 -1.79 11.45
N THR A 57 -10.53 -1.33 10.57
CA THR A 57 -11.97 -1.55 10.65
C THR A 57 -12.42 -2.61 9.65
N ALA A 58 -13.66 -3.08 9.76
CA ALA A 58 -14.24 -3.99 8.78
C ALA A 58 -14.69 -3.25 7.50
N SER A 59 -14.66 -1.92 7.50
CA SER A 59 -15.09 -1.08 6.38
C SER A 59 -13.89 -0.74 5.50
N LEU A 60 -14.02 -0.96 4.20
CA LEU A 60 -13.03 -0.49 3.21
C LEU A 60 -13.25 0.99 2.83
N ALA A 61 -14.34 1.63 3.30
CA ALA A 61 -14.69 2.99 2.89
C ALA A 61 -13.88 4.06 3.64
N ASP A 62 -13.31 3.73 4.78
CA ASP A 62 -12.44 4.60 5.56
C ASP A 62 -10.95 4.42 5.25
N ASP A 63 -10.59 3.42 4.44
CA ASP A 63 -9.22 3.19 4.00
C ASP A 63 -8.70 4.36 3.16
N ARG A 64 -7.42 4.61 3.30
CA ARG A 64 -6.73 5.73 2.64
C ARG A 64 -5.43 5.24 2.02
N PHE A 65 -4.91 6.04 1.11
CA PHE A 65 -3.55 5.83 0.62
C PHE A 65 -2.81 7.16 0.38
N ALA A 66 -1.48 7.09 0.42
CA ALA A 66 -0.58 8.12 -0.05
C ALA A 66 0.16 7.59 -1.28
N PHE A 67 0.45 8.48 -2.22
CA PHE A 67 1.08 8.13 -3.49
C PHE A 67 2.11 9.18 -3.89
N VAL A 68 3.21 8.72 -4.46
CA VAL A 68 4.25 9.56 -5.08
C VAL A 68 4.64 8.92 -6.39
N LEU A 69 4.71 9.71 -7.46
CA LEU A 69 5.26 9.34 -8.76
C LEU A 69 6.34 10.36 -9.11
N SER A 70 7.50 9.87 -9.55
CA SER A 70 8.57 10.67 -10.14
C SER A 70 9.03 10.01 -11.42
N ALA A 71 9.10 10.77 -12.51
CA ALA A 71 9.60 10.30 -13.79
C ALA A 71 10.44 11.39 -14.46
N ILE A 72 11.45 10.96 -15.22
CA ILE A 72 12.37 11.84 -15.95
C ILE A 72 12.64 11.30 -17.36
N SER A 73 13.20 12.14 -18.20
CA SER A 73 13.57 11.80 -19.59
C SER A 73 12.39 11.30 -20.44
N LEU A 74 11.18 11.78 -20.15
CA LEU A 74 9.96 11.39 -20.88
C LEU A 74 9.95 11.84 -22.36
N GLY A 75 10.90 12.64 -22.78
CA GLY A 75 10.96 13.18 -24.15
C GLY A 75 9.93 14.29 -24.42
N GLY A 76 9.19 14.72 -23.41
CA GLY A 76 8.17 15.76 -23.51
C GLY A 76 7.34 15.86 -22.23
N VAL A 77 6.31 16.69 -22.28
CA VAL A 77 5.34 16.85 -21.21
C VAL A 77 4.45 15.60 -21.14
N ALA A 78 4.18 15.10 -19.95
CA ALA A 78 3.20 14.04 -19.75
C ALA A 78 1.79 14.58 -20.04
N THR A 79 1.02 13.84 -20.83
CA THR A 79 -0.35 14.21 -21.22
C THR A 79 -1.41 13.57 -20.35
N ALA A 80 -1.12 12.42 -19.75
CA ALA A 80 -1.95 11.72 -18.78
C ALA A 80 -1.10 10.75 -17.95
N TYR A 81 -1.51 10.47 -16.74
CA TYR A 81 -0.88 9.49 -15.85
C TYR A 81 -1.91 8.88 -14.92
N HIS A 82 -1.85 7.54 -14.77
CA HIS A 82 -2.92 6.77 -14.16
C HIS A 82 -2.39 5.58 -13.36
N ILE A 83 -3.23 5.08 -12.42
CA ILE A 83 -3.16 3.70 -11.97
C ILE A 83 -4.20 2.90 -12.75
N HIS A 84 -3.76 1.82 -13.37
CA HIS A 84 -4.55 0.87 -14.12
C HIS A 84 -4.69 -0.46 -13.37
N GLY A 85 -5.65 -1.31 -13.75
CA GLY A 85 -5.83 -2.68 -13.23
C GLY A 85 -7.26 -3.21 -13.49
N ALA A 86 -7.54 -4.46 -13.23
CA ALA A 86 -6.60 -5.50 -12.87
C ALA A 86 -5.94 -6.07 -14.11
N ALA A 87 -4.62 -6.19 -14.08
CA ALA A 87 -3.83 -6.75 -15.17
C ALA A 87 -2.46 -7.19 -14.65
N SER A 88 -1.99 -8.34 -15.11
CA SER A 88 -0.62 -8.80 -14.92
C SER A 88 0.37 -7.98 -15.76
N PHE A 89 1.65 -8.30 -15.67
CA PHE A 89 2.71 -7.63 -16.43
C PHE A 89 2.52 -7.72 -17.96
N ALA A 90 1.93 -8.82 -18.44
CA ALA A 90 1.71 -9.08 -19.87
C ALA A 90 0.34 -8.60 -20.40
N GLU A 91 -0.45 -7.95 -19.55
CA GLU A 91 -1.81 -7.55 -19.85
C GLU A 91 -1.99 -6.05 -19.79
N ASN A 92 -3.04 -5.53 -20.44
CA ASN A 92 -3.48 -4.14 -20.32
C ASN A 92 -4.85 -4.09 -19.65
N ALA A 93 -5.12 -3.05 -18.89
CA ALA A 93 -6.39 -2.85 -18.20
C ALA A 93 -6.86 -1.39 -18.28
N PRO A 94 -8.15 -1.14 -18.01
CA PRO A 94 -8.68 0.22 -17.92
C PRO A 94 -8.05 1.04 -16.80
N VAL A 95 -8.16 2.37 -16.92
CA VAL A 95 -7.84 3.32 -15.85
C VAL A 95 -8.74 3.05 -14.63
N ARG A 96 -8.13 3.05 -13.45
CA ARG A 96 -8.84 2.92 -12.17
C ARG A 96 -8.73 4.19 -11.33
N ILE A 97 -7.59 4.87 -11.43
CA ILE A 97 -7.34 6.13 -10.70
C ILE A 97 -6.62 7.08 -11.65
N ALA A 98 -7.22 8.24 -11.90
CA ALA A 98 -6.57 9.36 -12.59
C ALA A 98 -5.66 10.08 -11.59
N LEU A 99 -4.37 10.20 -11.92
CA LEU A 99 -3.37 10.87 -11.10
C LEU A 99 -3.13 12.32 -11.52
N ASP A 100 -3.68 12.72 -12.66
CA ASP A 100 -3.65 14.06 -13.26
C ASP A 100 -4.83 14.94 -12.82
N ALA A 101 -5.66 14.46 -11.90
CA ALA A 101 -6.83 15.14 -11.35
C ALA A 101 -6.81 15.12 -9.81
N ALA A 102 -7.59 16.01 -9.21
CA ALA A 102 -7.81 16.00 -7.75
C ALA A 102 -8.25 14.61 -7.26
N PRO A 103 -7.79 14.16 -6.10
CA PRO A 103 -7.04 14.89 -5.06
C PRO A 103 -5.51 14.85 -5.21
N PHE A 104 -4.98 14.42 -6.36
CA PHE A 104 -3.54 14.44 -6.63
C PHE A 104 -3.07 15.84 -7.04
N VAL A 105 -1.82 16.14 -6.73
CA VAL A 105 -1.15 17.40 -7.06
C VAL A 105 0.05 17.11 -7.94
N THR A 106 0.06 17.69 -9.14
CA THR A 106 1.23 17.68 -10.02
C THR A 106 2.15 18.82 -9.61
N LEU A 107 3.30 18.48 -9.04
CA LEU A 107 4.31 19.45 -8.61
C LEU A 107 5.18 19.92 -9.79
N THR A 108 5.42 19.03 -10.74
CA THR A 108 6.21 19.32 -11.96
C THR A 108 5.68 18.48 -13.10
N ASN A 109 5.51 19.11 -14.27
CA ASN A 109 5.26 18.45 -15.55
C ASN A 109 5.87 19.32 -16.66
N ALA A 110 7.19 19.31 -16.77
CA ALA A 110 7.93 20.14 -17.73
C ALA A 110 9.28 19.51 -18.07
N GLY A 111 9.77 19.77 -19.26
CA GLY A 111 11.11 19.34 -19.68
C GLY A 111 11.35 17.84 -19.62
N GLY A 112 10.31 17.03 -19.78
CA GLY A 112 10.40 15.57 -19.64
C GLY A 112 10.46 15.07 -18.20
N THR A 113 10.22 15.93 -17.22
CA THR A 113 10.16 15.59 -15.81
C THR A 113 8.70 15.66 -15.32
N LEU A 114 8.26 14.64 -14.60
CA LEU A 114 6.95 14.57 -13.95
C LEU A 114 7.12 14.25 -12.48
N VAL A 115 6.46 15.01 -11.60
CA VAL A 115 6.35 14.68 -10.16
C VAL A 115 4.91 14.89 -9.72
N VAL A 116 4.32 13.84 -9.14
CA VAL A 116 2.94 13.84 -8.65
C VAL A 116 2.91 13.30 -7.23
N ILE A 117 2.08 13.93 -6.40
CA ILE A 117 1.84 13.47 -5.03
C ILE A 117 0.34 13.37 -4.74
N GLY A 118 -0.03 12.44 -3.88
CA GLY A 118 -1.36 12.32 -3.28
C GLY A 118 -1.21 11.93 -1.82
N ASN A 119 -1.86 12.68 -0.93
CA ASN A 119 -1.83 12.39 0.50
C ASN A 119 -3.27 12.20 1.00
N ASN A 120 -3.44 11.20 1.87
CA ASN A 120 -4.73 10.91 2.49
C ASN A 120 -5.88 10.73 1.47
N VAL A 121 -5.57 10.11 0.35
CA VAL A 121 -6.55 9.84 -0.72
C VAL A 121 -7.49 8.73 -0.29
N VAL A 122 -8.78 8.89 -0.51
CA VAL A 122 -9.77 7.82 -0.25
C VAL A 122 -9.50 6.65 -1.18
N ALA A 123 -9.34 5.46 -0.61
CA ALA A 123 -9.11 4.25 -1.40
C ALA A 123 -10.42 3.80 -2.07
N PRO A 124 -10.41 3.40 -3.35
CA PRO A 124 -11.58 2.79 -3.98
C PRO A 124 -11.97 1.49 -3.26
N VAL A 125 -13.22 1.40 -2.83
CA VAL A 125 -13.74 0.20 -2.15
C VAL A 125 -13.79 -0.99 -3.09
N LEU A 126 -14.19 -0.74 -4.35
CA LEU A 126 -14.37 -1.76 -5.37
C LEU A 126 -13.74 -1.34 -6.69
N ILE A 127 -12.92 -2.21 -7.22
CA ILE A 127 -12.42 -2.17 -8.60
C ILE A 127 -13.31 -3.09 -9.43
N ALA A 128 -13.94 -2.54 -10.45
CA ALA A 128 -14.81 -3.31 -11.34
C ALA A 128 -14.01 -4.41 -12.07
N ALA A 129 -14.70 -5.49 -12.43
CA ALA A 129 -14.10 -6.57 -13.22
C ALA A 129 -13.44 -6.03 -14.49
N THR A 130 -12.34 -6.65 -14.88
CA THR A 130 -11.71 -6.43 -16.18
C THR A 130 -12.17 -7.54 -17.12
N PRO A 131 -12.88 -7.23 -18.20
CA PRO A 131 -13.34 -8.25 -19.14
C PRO A 131 -12.15 -8.83 -19.92
N VAL A 132 -12.36 -10.03 -20.46
CA VAL A 132 -11.42 -10.62 -21.43
C VAL A 132 -11.39 -9.75 -22.67
N THR A 133 -10.26 -9.10 -22.96
CA THR A 133 -10.06 -8.25 -24.13
C THR A 133 -8.60 -8.24 -24.56
N GLY A 134 -8.32 -8.45 -25.84
CA GLY A 134 -6.96 -8.49 -26.36
C GLY A 134 -6.10 -9.48 -25.60
N VAL A 135 -5.04 -9.00 -24.95
CA VAL A 135 -4.12 -9.83 -24.14
C VAL A 135 -4.58 -10.01 -22.69
N ASN A 136 -5.63 -9.32 -22.24
CA ASN A 136 -6.14 -9.45 -20.88
C ASN A 136 -7.00 -10.72 -20.74
N ALA A 137 -6.62 -11.61 -19.83
CA ALA A 137 -7.33 -12.85 -19.56
C ALA A 137 -8.66 -12.66 -18.81
N GLY A 138 -8.93 -11.43 -18.35
CA GLY A 138 -10.07 -11.09 -17.52
C GLY A 138 -9.81 -11.32 -16.03
N HIS A 139 -10.29 -10.39 -15.23
CA HIS A 139 -10.16 -10.44 -13.77
C HIS A 139 -11.50 -10.11 -13.12
N PRO A 140 -11.91 -10.81 -12.04
CA PRO A 140 -13.14 -10.51 -11.33
C PRO A 140 -13.04 -9.13 -10.65
N ALA A 141 -14.18 -8.60 -10.24
CA ALA A 141 -14.22 -7.43 -9.38
C ALA A 141 -13.57 -7.75 -8.02
N MET A 142 -12.79 -6.81 -7.50
CA MET A 142 -12.03 -7.00 -6.26
C MET A 142 -11.85 -5.66 -5.54
N SER A 143 -11.43 -5.67 -4.27
CA SER A 143 -11.06 -4.43 -3.58
C SER A 143 -9.76 -3.84 -4.14
N PHE A 144 -9.54 -2.54 -3.91
CA PHE A 144 -8.28 -1.90 -4.34
C PHE A 144 -7.08 -2.54 -3.67
N LEU A 145 -7.19 -2.84 -2.37
CA LEU A 145 -6.11 -3.54 -1.65
C LEU A 145 -5.83 -4.93 -2.23
N GLN A 146 -6.86 -5.71 -2.55
CA GLN A 146 -6.68 -7.03 -3.20
C GLN A 146 -5.97 -6.88 -4.55
N MET A 147 -6.34 -5.88 -5.37
CA MET A 147 -5.68 -5.62 -6.64
C MET A 147 -4.19 -5.30 -6.45
N LEU A 148 -3.85 -4.48 -5.46
CA LEU A 148 -2.46 -4.14 -5.11
C LEU A 148 -1.68 -5.36 -4.61
N GLN A 149 -2.23 -6.13 -3.68
CA GLN A 149 -1.58 -7.31 -3.09
C GLN A 149 -1.39 -8.45 -4.10
N SER A 150 -2.28 -8.55 -5.07
CA SER A 150 -2.17 -9.53 -6.17
C SER A 150 -1.17 -9.10 -7.25
N GLY A 151 -0.54 -7.90 -7.14
CA GLY A 151 0.38 -7.37 -8.14
C GLY A 151 -0.30 -7.05 -9.46
N LEU A 152 -1.61 -6.78 -9.46
CA LEU A 152 -2.42 -6.53 -10.67
C LEU A 152 -2.64 -5.03 -10.95
N ALA A 153 -2.05 -4.15 -10.15
CA ALA A 153 -2.08 -2.70 -10.36
C ALA A 153 -0.79 -2.24 -11.03
N TYR A 154 -0.87 -1.32 -11.97
CA TYR A 154 0.29 -0.70 -12.57
C TYR A 154 0.11 0.81 -12.77
N VAL A 155 1.22 1.54 -12.70
CA VAL A 155 1.27 2.97 -13.02
C VAL A 155 1.68 3.12 -14.47
N ASN A 156 0.99 3.99 -15.20
CA ASN A 156 1.30 4.32 -16.59
C ASN A 156 1.37 5.84 -16.75
N VAL A 157 2.34 6.31 -17.54
CA VAL A 157 2.51 7.72 -17.95
C VAL A 157 2.45 7.79 -19.46
N HIS A 158 1.65 8.70 -19.97
CA HIS A 158 1.48 8.96 -21.39
C HIS A 158 2.12 10.28 -21.79
N THR A 159 2.59 10.37 -23.04
CA THR A 159 3.08 11.61 -23.64
C THR A 159 2.44 11.82 -25.00
N THR A 160 2.61 13.00 -25.59
CA THR A 160 2.12 13.26 -26.96
C THR A 160 2.71 12.28 -27.98
N ALA A 161 4.00 11.90 -27.81
CA ALA A 161 4.67 10.97 -28.71
C ALA A 161 4.26 9.51 -28.47
N GLN A 162 3.84 9.16 -27.25
CA GLN A 162 3.39 7.83 -26.85
C GLN A 162 2.03 7.92 -26.14
N PRO A 163 0.94 8.17 -26.88
CA PRO A 163 -0.39 8.30 -26.28
C PRO A 163 -0.94 6.99 -25.74
N GLY A 164 -0.45 5.84 -26.18
CA GLY A 164 -0.78 4.52 -25.66
C GLY A 164 -0.06 4.16 -24.35
N GLY A 165 1.04 4.88 -24.02
CA GLY A 165 1.87 4.67 -22.83
C GLY A 165 3.34 4.94 -23.19
N ALA A 166 3.98 5.79 -22.42
CA ALA A 166 5.40 6.11 -22.55
C ALA A 166 6.24 5.22 -21.64
N ILE A 167 5.88 5.15 -20.37
CA ILE A 167 6.52 4.31 -19.35
C ILE A 167 5.48 3.69 -18.42
N ARG A 168 5.73 2.46 -18.03
CA ARG A 168 4.87 1.67 -17.13
C ARG A 168 5.68 0.99 -16.03
N GLY A 169 5.07 0.77 -14.88
CA GLY A 169 5.62 -0.03 -13.79
C GLY A 169 4.53 -0.69 -12.95
N GLN A 170 4.69 -2.00 -12.70
CA GLN A 170 3.79 -2.76 -11.84
C GLN A 170 4.02 -2.39 -10.38
N LEU A 171 2.96 -2.14 -9.63
CA LEU A 171 3.01 -1.89 -8.19
C LEU A 171 3.19 -3.23 -7.45
N ILE A 172 4.37 -3.45 -6.89
CA ILE A 172 4.73 -4.66 -6.19
C ILE A 172 4.83 -4.37 -4.69
N GLN A 173 4.24 -5.23 -3.89
CA GLN A 173 4.28 -5.10 -2.44
C GLN A 173 5.72 -5.27 -1.93
N VAL A 174 6.16 -4.33 -1.12
CA VAL A 174 7.43 -4.43 -0.37
C VAL A 174 7.12 -5.05 0.99
N ALA A 175 7.95 -5.99 1.41
CA ALA A 175 7.81 -6.57 2.75
C ALA A 175 7.84 -5.44 3.79
N ALA A 176 6.80 -5.33 4.60
CA ALA A 176 6.78 -4.40 5.71
C ALA A 176 7.85 -4.83 6.72
N ILE A 177 8.77 -3.95 7.06
CA ILE A 177 9.62 -4.12 8.24
C ILE A 177 8.73 -3.75 9.44
N VAL A 178 7.86 -4.66 9.83
CA VAL A 178 7.08 -4.52 11.07
C VAL A 178 7.92 -5.17 12.16
N PRO A 179 8.37 -4.44 13.20
CA PRO A 179 8.88 -5.09 14.39
C PRO A 179 7.77 -5.98 14.94
N GLU A 180 8.02 -7.29 15.02
CA GLU A 180 7.00 -8.24 15.44
C GLU A 180 6.46 -7.86 16.83
N PRO A 181 5.14 -7.91 17.07
CA PRO A 181 4.57 -7.62 18.40
C PRO A 181 5.24 -8.42 19.52
N GLU A 182 5.74 -9.61 19.21
CA GLU A 182 6.53 -10.47 20.07
C GLU A 182 7.85 -9.81 20.54
N ALA A 183 8.49 -8.99 19.70
CA ALA A 183 9.71 -8.28 20.07
C ALA A 183 9.44 -7.25 21.20
N TYR A 184 8.33 -6.55 21.15
CA TYR A 184 7.92 -5.64 22.22
C TYR A 184 7.52 -6.41 23.48
N GLY A 185 6.81 -7.56 23.33
CA GLY A 185 6.48 -8.46 24.42
C GLY A 185 7.73 -8.99 25.13
N MET A 186 8.69 -9.48 24.38
CA MET A 186 9.98 -9.95 24.91
C MET A 186 10.79 -8.84 25.59
N MET A 187 10.78 -7.62 25.03
CA MET A 187 11.42 -6.46 25.65
C MET A 187 10.78 -6.13 27.01
N LEU A 188 9.45 -6.12 27.09
CA LEU A 188 8.73 -5.86 28.35
C LEU A 188 8.99 -6.95 29.38
N VAL A 189 8.98 -8.22 28.98
CA VAL A 189 9.33 -9.35 29.88
C VAL A 189 10.77 -9.21 30.37
N GLY A 190 11.72 -8.87 29.50
CA GLY A 190 13.12 -8.64 29.87
C GLY A 190 13.27 -7.49 30.88
N LEU A 191 12.58 -6.36 30.66
CA LEU A 191 12.58 -5.24 31.58
C LEU A 191 11.94 -5.60 32.93
N ALA A 192 10.86 -6.37 32.96
CA ALA A 192 10.22 -6.83 34.18
C ALA A 192 11.15 -7.75 34.99
N LEU A 193 11.83 -8.68 34.33
CA LEU A 193 12.81 -9.58 34.97
C LEU A 193 14.00 -8.80 35.56
N MET A 194 14.52 -7.83 34.82
CA MET A 194 15.59 -6.95 35.33
C MET A 194 15.12 -6.16 36.55
N GLY A 195 13.90 -5.62 36.55
CA GLY A 195 13.30 -4.94 37.69
C GLY A 195 13.23 -5.81 38.95
N VAL A 196 12.84 -7.08 38.80
CA VAL A 196 12.82 -8.05 39.91
C VAL A 196 14.21 -8.34 40.45
N VAL A 197 15.20 -8.53 39.58
CA VAL A 197 16.60 -8.79 40.00
C VAL A 197 17.19 -7.61 40.77
N VAL A 198 16.99 -6.38 40.26
CA VAL A 198 17.47 -5.17 40.93
C VAL A 198 16.81 -4.98 42.30
N ARG A 199 15.51 -5.24 42.41
CA ARG A 199 14.79 -5.15 43.68
C ARG A 199 15.32 -6.16 44.71
N ARG A 200 15.61 -7.40 44.30
CA ARG A 200 16.18 -8.42 45.20
C ARG A 200 17.57 -8.05 45.70
N ARG A 201 18.42 -7.46 44.84
CA ARG A 201 19.78 -7.01 45.25
C ARG A 201 19.80 -5.84 46.24
N LYS A 202 18.73 -5.04 46.34
CA LYS A 202 18.62 -3.96 47.31
C LYS A 202 18.08 -4.42 48.66
N GLN A 203 17.64 -5.68 48.81
CA GLN A 203 17.08 -6.24 50.02
C GLN A 203 18.08 -7.17 50.74
N THR A 204 19.25 -7.39 50.14
CA THR A 204 20.42 -8.05 50.75
C THR A 204 21.52 -6.99 51.02
#